data_5bd59205669fa48ca069b5039bc0eb36
#
_entry.id   5bd59205669fa48ca069b5039bc0eb36
#
_cell.length_a   1.000
_cell.length_b   1.000
_cell.length_c   1.000
_cell.angle_alpha   90.00
_cell.angle_beta   90.00
_cell.angle_gamma   90.00
#
_symmetry.space_group_name_H-M   'P 1'
#
loop_
_entity.id
_entity.type
_entity.pdbx_description
1 polymer ?
#
loop_
_entity_poly.entity_id
_entity_poly.type
_entity_poly.pdbx_seq_one_letter_code
_entity_poly.pdbx_strand_id
1 'polypeptide(L)'
;EISCSLVGSEMCIRDSQRANANVVLGRLLFELSKQYNYNIRTISGGEKDNSIAPRSEAVYDKSQLTDYNFVRSHFYTVTSITDLTDSILRPAEFIEKNLAISKDNSKPQILIFHTHSQEGFTDTVEGDVSTTIIGVGDYLTELLVNKYGYNVIHDTSVYDYVDGKLDRSKAYTYAENGIEKILADNPTIEVVIDLHRDGVADTTHLLTNIDGKDMARVMLFNGLSYSKVNGDIAYLNNPYRDDNLAMSLQMQLLGEAYYPGYLRNI
;
A
#
# COMPACT_ATOMS: atom_id res chain seq x y z
N GLU A 1 -0.55 -4.10 -14.33
CA GLU A 1 0.21 -3.78 -13.13
C GLU A 1 -0.68 -3.04 -12.15
N ILE A 2 -0.69 -3.47 -10.88
CA ILE A 2 -1.45 -2.82 -9.82
C ILE A 2 -0.43 -2.10 -8.94
N SER A 3 -0.56 -0.78 -8.84
CA SER A 3 0.20 0.02 -7.89
C SER A 3 -0.73 0.36 -6.73
N CYS A 4 -0.32 0.02 -5.52
CA CYS A 4 -0.97 0.49 -4.30
C CYS A 4 -0.13 1.66 -3.79
N SER A 5 -0.64 2.87 -3.98
CA SER A 5 -0.04 4.06 -3.40
C SER A 5 -0.56 4.21 -1.98
N LEU A 6 0.34 4.13 -1.02
CA LEU A 6 0.04 4.52 0.34
C LEU A 6 0.09 6.04 0.37
N VAL A 7 -1.05 6.67 0.56
CA VAL A 7 -1.24 8.12 0.49
C VAL A 7 -0.20 8.84 1.33
N GLY A 8 0.64 9.62 0.72
CA GLY A 8 1.68 10.28 1.49
C GLY A 8 2.63 11.22 0.78
N SER A 9 2.43 11.68 -0.46
CA SER A 9 3.36 12.64 -1.01
C SER A 9 2.79 13.80 -1.81
N GLU A 10 1.61 13.66 -2.36
CA GLU A 10 0.96 14.79 -3.04
C GLU A 10 -0.38 15.14 -2.38
N MET A 11 -0.93 14.22 -1.61
CA MET A 11 -2.11 14.43 -0.78
C MET A 11 -1.73 14.37 0.69
N CYS A 12 -0.99 15.37 1.16
CA CYS A 12 -0.94 15.68 2.58
C CYS A 12 -2.27 16.28 2.95
N ILE A 13 -3.14 15.48 3.51
CA ILE A 13 -4.36 15.96 4.14
C ILE A 13 -3.91 16.88 5.26
N ARG A 14 -4.01 18.19 4.99
CA ARG A 14 -3.74 19.22 5.98
C ARG A 14 -4.67 18.96 7.15
N ASP A 15 -4.06 18.72 8.32
CA ASP A 15 -4.74 18.81 9.61
C ASP A 15 -5.74 17.70 10.00
N SER A 16 -5.65 16.50 9.48
CA SER A 16 -6.36 15.41 10.11
C SER A 16 -5.49 14.73 11.16
N GLN A 17 -5.77 14.97 12.43
CA GLN A 17 -5.29 14.16 13.56
C GLN A 17 -5.79 12.70 13.48
N ARG A 18 -6.17 12.21 12.28
CA ARG A 18 -7.08 11.09 12.16
C ARG A 18 -6.87 10.30 10.88
N ALA A 19 -5.88 9.64 10.66
CA ALA A 19 -5.86 8.46 9.81
C ALA A 19 -4.45 7.92 9.77
N ASN A 20 -4.21 6.92 10.54
CA ASN A 20 -3.07 6.06 10.40
C ASN A 20 -3.30 5.18 9.16
N ALA A 21 -3.02 5.73 7.99
CA ALA A 21 -3.33 5.08 6.71
C ALA A 21 -2.68 3.72 6.48
N ASN A 22 -1.88 3.22 7.43
CA ASN A 22 -0.95 2.12 7.19
C ASN A 22 -1.14 0.89 8.05
N VAL A 23 -2.09 0.94 8.95
CA VAL A 23 -2.18 -0.06 10.01
C VAL A 23 -2.94 -1.32 9.59
N VAL A 24 -3.81 -1.27 8.58
CA VAL A 24 -4.66 -2.42 8.22
C VAL A 24 -4.02 -3.39 7.25
N LEU A 25 -3.35 -2.91 6.23
CA LEU A 25 -2.67 -3.85 5.35
C LEU A 25 -1.56 -4.58 6.13
N GLY A 26 -0.85 -3.89 7.02
CA GLY A 26 0.09 -4.49 7.97
C GLY A 26 -0.61 -5.49 8.91
N ARG A 27 -1.83 -5.19 9.38
CA ARG A 27 -2.57 -6.13 10.23
C ARG A 27 -3.25 -7.22 9.43
N LEU A 28 -3.76 -6.94 8.24
CA LEU A 28 -4.23 -7.98 7.35
C LEU A 28 -3.11 -8.98 7.09
N LEU A 29 -1.92 -8.48 6.85
CA LEU A 29 -0.74 -9.29 6.68
C LEU A 29 -0.24 -9.87 8.01
N PHE A 30 -0.35 -9.16 9.13
CA PHE A 30 -0.03 -9.66 10.45
C PHE A 30 -1.04 -10.71 10.93
N GLU A 31 -2.33 -10.57 10.69
CA GLU A 31 -3.33 -11.61 10.95
C GLU A 31 -3.20 -12.77 9.95
N LEU A 32 -2.88 -12.49 8.69
CA LEU A 32 -2.44 -13.52 7.74
C LEU A 32 -1.15 -14.18 8.23
N SER A 33 -0.20 -13.43 8.78
CA SER A 33 1.04 -13.97 9.34
C SER A 33 0.80 -14.78 10.60
N LYS A 34 -0.12 -14.41 11.47
CA LYS A 34 -0.55 -15.22 12.63
C LYS A 34 -1.28 -16.48 12.18
N GLN A 35 -2.14 -16.37 11.17
CA GLN A 35 -2.89 -17.48 10.62
C GLN A 35 -1.99 -18.42 9.81
N TYR A 36 -0.89 -17.90 9.24
CA TYR A 36 0.02 -18.62 8.36
C TYR A 36 1.44 -18.81 8.89
N ASN A 37 1.67 -18.68 10.20
CA ASN A 37 2.96 -18.96 10.85
C ASN A 37 4.16 -18.34 10.15
N TYR A 38 4.32 -17.05 10.39
CA TYR A 38 5.47 -16.33 9.94
C TYR A 38 6.77 -16.90 10.48
N ASN A 39 7.48 -17.60 9.65
CA ASN A 39 8.89 -17.89 9.86
C ASN A 39 9.79 -16.83 9.21
N ILE A 40 9.57 -15.56 9.53
CA ILE A 40 10.75 -14.76 9.81
C ILE A 40 11.21 -15.32 11.15
N ARG A 41 12.20 -16.20 11.12
CA ARG A 41 12.68 -16.99 12.26
C ARG A 41 13.26 -16.16 13.39
N THR A 42 12.90 -14.90 13.50
CA THR A 42 13.42 -13.93 14.48
C THR A 42 12.39 -13.11 15.20
N ILE A 43 11.12 -13.17 14.85
CA ILE A 43 10.06 -12.49 15.62
C ILE A 43 9.31 -13.54 16.43
N SER A 44 9.82 -13.76 17.65
CA SER A 44 9.23 -14.45 18.82
C SER A 44 8.00 -15.33 18.62
N GLY A 45 8.17 -16.60 18.92
CA GLY A 45 7.27 -17.62 19.46
C GLY A 45 5.77 -17.35 19.49
N GLY A 46 5.02 -17.96 18.56
CA GLY A 46 3.58 -18.14 18.60
C GLY A 46 3.21 -19.45 17.90
N GLU A 47 2.15 -20.10 18.33
CA GLU A 47 1.72 -21.43 17.91
C GLU A 47 1.43 -21.56 16.40
N LYS A 48 1.68 -22.75 15.90
CA LYS A 48 1.64 -23.12 14.46
C LYS A 48 0.23 -23.37 13.97
N ASP A 49 -0.23 -22.60 12.98
CA ASP A 49 -1.31 -23.00 12.08
C ASP A 49 -0.76 -23.35 10.70
N ASN A 50 -1.11 -24.53 10.17
CA ASN A 50 -0.39 -25.25 9.12
C ASN A 50 -0.96 -25.05 7.69
N SER A 51 -1.63 -23.95 7.37
CA SER A 51 -2.38 -23.89 6.11
C SER A 51 -1.61 -23.41 4.87
N ILE A 52 -0.60 -22.56 4.99
CA ILE A 52 0.29 -22.20 3.87
C ILE A 52 1.73 -22.01 4.38
N ALA A 53 2.66 -22.79 3.83
CA ALA A 53 4.09 -22.62 4.09
C ALA A 53 4.66 -21.46 3.24
N PRO A 54 5.66 -20.72 3.72
CA PRO A 54 6.43 -19.82 2.87
C PRO A 54 6.98 -20.57 1.66
N ARG A 55 6.89 -19.95 0.49
CA ARG A 55 7.31 -20.54 -0.80
C ARG A 55 8.72 -20.14 -1.19
N SER A 56 9.26 -19.10 -0.54
CA SER A 56 10.60 -18.59 -0.82
C SER A 56 11.64 -19.28 0.05
N GLU A 57 12.77 -19.64 -0.57
CA GLU A 57 14.00 -20.03 0.13
C GLU A 57 14.81 -18.82 0.61
N ALA A 58 14.42 -17.60 0.22
CA ALA A 58 15.06 -16.37 0.67
C ALA A 58 14.83 -16.18 2.17
N VAL A 59 15.87 -16.41 2.94
CA VAL A 59 15.87 -16.22 4.40
C VAL A 59 16.77 -15.04 4.70
N TYR A 60 16.19 -13.96 5.18
CA TYR A 60 16.93 -12.82 5.70
C TYR A 60 17.12 -12.99 7.20
N ASP A 61 18.34 -12.86 7.68
CA ASP A 61 18.57 -12.82 9.11
C ASP A 61 18.25 -11.45 9.71
N LYS A 62 18.13 -11.39 11.03
CA LYS A 62 17.78 -10.14 11.72
C LYS A 62 18.81 -9.05 11.47
N SER A 63 20.10 -9.40 11.34
CA SER A 63 21.17 -8.43 11.11
C SER A 63 21.04 -7.75 9.75
N GLN A 64 20.65 -8.51 8.72
CA GLN A 64 20.35 -7.96 7.40
C GLN A 64 19.12 -7.05 7.42
N LEU A 65 18.03 -7.51 8.05
CA LEU A 65 16.78 -6.76 8.10
C LEU A 65 16.83 -5.50 8.99
N THR A 66 17.84 -5.38 9.85
CA THR A 66 18.07 -4.18 10.65
C THR A 66 19.15 -3.27 10.07
N ASP A 67 19.90 -3.72 9.06
CA ASP A 67 20.91 -2.91 8.38
C ASP A 67 20.27 -1.97 7.33
N TYR A 68 20.50 -0.68 7.50
CA TYR A 68 19.97 0.34 6.61
C TYR A 68 20.41 0.15 5.16
N ASN A 69 21.71 -0.11 4.93
CA ASN A 69 22.24 -0.21 3.56
C ASN A 69 21.69 -1.45 2.84
N PHE A 70 21.62 -2.56 3.56
CA PHE A 70 21.02 -3.79 3.03
C PHE A 70 19.56 -3.54 2.65
N VAL A 71 18.73 -3.07 3.58
CA VAL A 71 17.29 -2.88 3.38
C VAL A 71 17.03 -1.86 2.26
N ARG A 72 17.74 -0.73 2.28
CA ARG A 72 17.60 0.32 1.25
C ARG A 72 17.93 -0.20 -0.14
N SER A 73 19.05 -0.91 -0.29
CA SER A 73 19.50 -1.38 -1.60
C SER A 73 18.73 -2.58 -2.12
N HIS A 74 18.16 -3.39 -1.23
CA HIS A 74 17.49 -4.63 -1.59
C HIS A 74 16.00 -4.44 -1.87
N PHE A 75 15.32 -3.63 -1.08
CA PHE A 75 13.86 -3.51 -1.12
C PHE A 75 13.33 -2.20 -1.72
N TYR A 76 14.17 -1.16 -1.85
CA TYR A 76 13.69 0.16 -2.26
C TYR A 76 14.27 0.62 -3.60
N THR A 77 13.40 1.25 -4.40
CA THR A 77 13.78 2.02 -5.59
C THR A 77 13.47 3.49 -5.34
N VAL A 78 14.52 4.28 -5.16
CA VAL A 78 14.39 5.70 -4.81
C VAL A 78 14.53 6.57 -6.05
N THR A 79 13.56 7.46 -6.29
CA THR A 79 13.59 8.38 -7.44
C THR A 79 14.71 9.43 -7.29
N SER A 80 15.12 10.03 -8.41
CA SER A 80 16.24 10.99 -8.42
C SER A 80 15.97 12.29 -7.66
N ILE A 81 14.71 12.64 -7.44
CA ILE A 81 14.29 13.91 -6.82
C ILE A 81 14.23 13.85 -5.29
N THR A 82 14.15 12.67 -4.72
CA THR A 82 14.09 12.44 -3.28
C THR A 82 15.25 11.58 -2.79
N ASP A 83 15.36 11.39 -1.50
CA ASP A 83 16.29 10.45 -0.89
C ASP A 83 15.65 9.72 0.28
N LEU A 84 16.10 8.51 0.50
CA LEU A 84 15.69 7.66 1.61
C LEU A 84 16.90 7.50 2.54
N THR A 85 17.12 8.52 3.37
CA THR A 85 18.25 8.58 4.29
C THR A 85 18.06 7.63 5.48
N ASP A 86 19.12 7.38 6.25
CA ASP A 86 19.07 6.57 7.48
C ASP A 86 18.21 7.19 8.59
N SER A 87 18.05 8.53 8.56
CA SER A 87 17.11 9.22 9.44
C SER A 87 15.64 9.00 9.08
N ILE A 88 15.35 8.68 7.80
CA ILE A 88 14.01 8.40 7.30
C ILE A 88 13.72 6.89 7.34
N LEU A 89 14.60 6.08 6.80
CA LEU A 89 14.47 4.62 6.79
C LEU A 89 15.18 4.04 8.02
N ARG A 90 14.41 3.59 8.98
CA ARG A 90 14.88 2.97 10.23
C ARG A 90 14.42 1.50 10.30
N PRO A 91 15.07 0.58 9.57
CA PRO A 91 14.57 -0.78 9.41
C PRO A 91 14.38 -1.51 10.74
N ALA A 92 15.29 -1.34 11.69
CA ALA A 92 15.21 -1.97 13.01
C ALA A 92 13.94 -1.61 13.79
N GLU A 93 13.44 -0.38 13.62
CA GLU A 93 12.19 0.05 14.21
C GLU A 93 10.99 -0.43 13.40
N PHE A 94 11.10 -0.36 12.07
CA PHE A 94 9.98 -0.62 11.16
C PHE A 94 9.57 -2.08 11.12
N ILE A 95 10.49 -3.02 11.18
CA ILE A 95 10.17 -4.46 11.20
C ILE A 95 9.46 -4.90 12.49
N GLU A 96 9.66 -4.17 13.59
CA GLU A 96 9.07 -4.47 14.90
C GLU A 96 7.84 -3.58 15.21
N LYS A 97 7.53 -2.62 14.34
CA LYS A 97 6.45 -1.68 14.57
C LYS A 97 5.09 -2.39 14.59
N ASN A 98 4.32 -2.16 15.66
CA ASN A 98 2.96 -2.68 15.74
C ASN A 98 2.03 -1.81 14.88
N LEU A 99 1.54 -2.38 13.81
CA LEU A 99 0.62 -1.75 12.86
C LEU A 99 -0.83 -2.25 13.00
N ALA A 100 -1.20 -2.75 14.18
CA ALA A 100 -2.54 -3.25 14.43
C ALA A 100 -3.57 -2.12 14.52
N ILE A 101 -4.69 -2.27 13.82
CA ILE A 101 -5.83 -1.35 13.91
C ILE A 101 -6.92 -1.88 14.84
N SER A 102 -7.92 -1.05 15.12
CA SER A 102 -9.09 -1.43 15.90
C SER A 102 -9.76 -2.70 15.35
N LYS A 103 -10.27 -3.55 16.24
CA LYS A 103 -11.11 -4.71 15.89
C LYS A 103 -12.59 -4.36 15.81
N ASP A 104 -12.97 -3.16 16.22
CA ASP A 104 -14.36 -2.71 16.14
C ASP A 104 -14.73 -2.38 14.70
N ASN A 105 -15.41 -3.32 14.06
CA ASN A 105 -15.90 -3.17 12.68
C ASN A 105 -17.34 -2.61 12.62
N SER A 106 -17.87 -2.10 13.71
CA SER A 106 -19.19 -1.44 13.72
C SER A 106 -19.18 -0.12 12.94
N LYS A 107 -17.99 0.44 12.68
CA LYS A 107 -17.77 1.67 11.94
C LYS A 107 -16.66 1.48 10.91
N PRO A 108 -16.61 2.33 9.86
CA PRO A 108 -15.56 2.25 8.84
C PRO A 108 -14.16 2.34 9.44
N GLN A 109 -13.30 1.42 9.00
CA GLN A 109 -11.89 1.31 9.43
C GLN A 109 -10.91 1.57 8.28
N ILE A 110 -11.35 1.27 7.04
CA ILE A 110 -10.53 1.34 5.84
C ILE A 110 -11.27 2.17 4.80
N LEU A 111 -10.52 3.04 4.11
CA LEU A 111 -10.96 3.71 2.90
C LEU A 111 -10.09 3.24 1.72
N ILE A 112 -10.73 2.79 0.66
CA ILE A 112 -10.10 2.55 -0.65
C ILE A 112 -10.66 3.60 -1.59
N PHE A 113 -9.79 4.24 -2.37
CA PHE A 113 -10.19 5.20 -3.39
C PHE A 113 -9.21 5.17 -4.57
N HIS A 114 -9.47 5.95 -5.60
CA HIS A 114 -8.70 5.99 -6.83
C HIS A 114 -8.53 7.43 -7.29
N THR A 115 -7.36 8.02 -7.12
CA THR A 115 -7.07 9.34 -7.72
C THR A 115 -7.24 9.30 -9.23
N HIS A 116 -6.93 8.16 -9.86
CA HIS A 116 -7.08 7.91 -11.29
C HIS A 116 -8.06 6.74 -11.55
N SER A 117 -9.35 7.00 -11.40
CA SER A 117 -10.40 6.00 -11.53
C SER A 117 -10.60 5.43 -12.93
N GLN A 118 -10.08 6.13 -13.97
CA GLN A 118 -10.21 5.72 -15.38
C GLN A 118 -9.07 4.76 -15.84
N GLU A 119 -8.25 4.28 -14.92
CA GLU A 119 -7.16 3.38 -15.27
C GLU A 119 -7.67 1.97 -15.60
N GLY A 120 -7.36 1.52 -16.82
CA GLY A 120 -7.68 0.19 -17.30
C GLY A 120 -6.45 -0.69 -17.48
N PHE A 121 -6.67 -1.94 -17.84
CA PHE A 121 -5.67 -2.97 -18.12
C PHE A 121 -5.76 -3.39 -19.60
N THR A 122 -4.86 -4.24 -20.07
CA THR A 122 -4.85 -4.74 -21.45
C THR A 122 -6.14 -5.44 -21.85
N ASP A 123 -6.82 -6.06 -20.89
CA ASP A 123 -8.06 -6.80 -21.05
C ASP A 123 -9.30 -6.02 -20.58
N THR A 124 -9.16 -4.73 -20.30
CA THR A 124 -10.30 -3.85 -19.96
C THR A 124 -11.29 -3.78 -21.13
N VAL A 125 -12.55 -4.01 -20.82
CA VAL A 125 -13.67 -3.89 -21.76
C VAL A 125 -14.19 -2.46 -21.72
N GLU A 126 -14.28 -1.81 -22.88
CA GLU A 126 -14.78 -0.44 -22.98
C GLU A 126 -16.21 -0.33 -22.41
N GLY A 127 -16.40 0.62 -21.50
CA GLY A 127 -17.68 0.85 -20.82
C GLY A 127 -17.98 -0.07 -19.64
N ASP A 128 -17.13 -1.08 -19.38
CA ASP A 128 -17.27 -1.95 -18.22
C ASP A 128 -16.26 -1.59 -17.13
N VAL A 129 -16.72 -0.80 -16.16
CA VAL A 129 -15.93 -0.31 -15.03
C VAL A 129 -15.38 -1.46 -14.17
N SER A 130 -16.08 -2.60 -14.11
CA SER A 130 -15.64 -3.76 -13.33
C SER A 130 -14.33 -4.39 -13.84
N THR A 131 -13.93 -4.06 -15.06
CA THR A 131 -12.66 -4.51 -15.69
C THR A 131 -11.51 -3.52 -15.55
N THR A 132 -11.73 -2.45 -14.80
CA THR A 132 -10.74 -1.39 -14.52
C THR A 132 -10.16 -1.51 -13.12
N ILE A 133 -9.39 -0.49 -12.71
CA ILE A 133 -8.86 -0.40 -11.33
C ILE A 133 -9.98 -0.37 -10.27
N ILE A 134 -11.17 0.12 -10.63
CA ILE A 134 -12.34 0.09 -9.75
C ILE A 134 -12.73 -1.36 -9.43
N GLY A 135 -12.80 -2.25 -10.43
CA GLY A 135 -13.09 -3.67 -10.20
C GLY A 135 -12.05 -4.37 -9.32
N VAL A 136 -10.79 -3.95 -9.38
CA VAL A 136 -9.76 -4.43 -8.45
C VAL A 136 -10.05 -3.94 -7.03
N GLY A 137 -10.46 -2.69 -6.87
CA GLY A 137 -10.89 -2.11 -5.59
C GLY A 137 -12.12 -2.81 -5.01
N ASP A 138 -13.11 -3.14 -5.86
CA ASP A 138 -14.30 -3.92 -5.46
C ASP A 138 -13.89 -5.29 -4.91
N TYR A 139 -13.02 -6.00 -5.62
CA TYR A 139 -12.55 -7.32 -5.19
C TYR A 139 -11.73 -7.25 -3.89
N LEU A 140 -10.87 -6.26 -3.75
CA LEU A 140 -10.13 -6.03 -2.50
C LEU A 140 -11.09 -5.74 -1.34
N THR A 141 -12.09 -4.90 -1.58
CA THR A 141 -13.15 -4.60 -0.60
C THR A 141 -13.91 -5.84 -0.18
N GLU A 142 -14.33 -6.67 -1.15
CA GLU A 142 -15.03 -7.94 -0.86
C GLU A 142 -14.19 -8.86 0.02
N LEU A 143 -12.89 -9.01 -0.27
CA LEU A 143 -11.99 -9.80 0.55
C LEU A 143 -11.84 -9.25 1.98
N LEU A 144 -11.64 -7.95 2.11
CA LEU A 144 -11.48 -7.29 3.41
C LEU A 144 -12.72 -7.43 4.27
N VAL A 145 -13.91 -7.28 3.68
CA VAL A 145 -15.19 -7.40 4.40
C VAL A 145 -15.52 -8.85 4.68
N ASN A 146 -15.61 -9.70 3.65
CA ASN A 146 -16.20 -11.04 3.79
C ASN A 146 -15.25 -12.05 4.41
N LYS A 147 -13.95 -11.94 4.11
CA LYS A 147 -12.96 -12.88 4.61
C LYS A 147 -12.30 -12.43 5.90
N TYR A 148 -12.05 -11.12 6.04
CA TYR A 148 -11.28 -10.59 7.15
C TYR A 148 -12.11 -9.78 8.16
N GLY A 149 -13.37 -9.49 7.84
CA GLY A 149 -14.33 -8.88 8.77
C GLY A 149 -14.09 -7.39 9.03
N TYR A 150 -13.43 -6.68 8.14
CA TYR A 150 -13.25 -5.22 8.24
C TYR A 150 -14.46 -4.47 7.71
N ASN A 151 -14.66 -3.25 8.22
CA ASN A 151 -15.63 -2.31 7.66
C ASN A 151 -14.88 -1.36 6.72
N VAL A 152 -15.21 -1.43 5.43
CA VAL A 152 -14.48 -0.75 4.35
C VAL A 152 -15.43 0.20 3.62
N ILE A 153 -14.97 1.42 3.39
CA ILE A 153 -15.54 2.31 2.39
C ILE A 153 -14.70 2.17 1.11
N HIS A 154 -15.34 1.81 0.00
CA HIS A 154 -14.74 1.91 -1.32
C HIS A 154 -15.35 3.10 -2.03
N ASP A 155 -14.57 4.18 -2.16
CA ASP A 155 -14.96 5.37 -2.87
C ASP A 155 -14.64 5.22 -4.36
N THR A 156 -15.68 5.16 -5.17
CA THR A 156 -15.61 5.04 -6.63
C THR A 156 -15.83 6.38 -7.34
N SER A 157 -15.70 7.48 -6.63
CA SER A 157 -15.80 8.83 -7.19
C SER A 157 -14.75 9.05 -8.28
N VAL A 158 -15.11 9.84 -9.28
CA VAL A 158 -14.24 10.15 -10.41
C VAL A 158 -13.54 11.49 -10.15
N TYR A 159 -12.24 11.44 -9.92
CA TYR A 159 -11.42 12.62 -9.61
C TYR A 159 -10.59 13.10 -10.80
N ASP A 160 -10.36 12.26 -11.79
CA ASP A 160 -9.51 12.54 -12.95
C ASP A 160 -10.29 12.88 -14.23
N TYR A 161 -11.63 13.00 -14.15
CA TYR A 161 -12.48 13.34 -15.28
C TYR A 161 -13.38 14.53 -14.96
N VAL A 162 -13.03 15.71 -15.44
CA VAL A 162 -13.66 16.97 -15.09
C VAL A 162 -14.16 17.67 -16.35
N ASP A 163 -15.40 18.18 -16.34
CA ASP A 163 -16.03 18.88 -17.45
C ASP A 163 -15.98 18.10 -18.78
N GLY A 164 -16.13 16.78 -18.70
CA GLY A 164 -16.11 15.90 -19.87
C GLY A 164 -14.71 15.66 -20.44
N LYS A 165 -13.64 15.94 -19.69
CA LYS A 165 -12.25 15.74 -20.10
C LYS A 165 -11.43 15.07 -19.00
N LEU A 166 -10.51 14.19 -19.42
CA LEU A 166 -9.51 13.63 -18.53
C LEU A 166 -8.49 14.71 -18.16
N ASP A 167 -8.40 15.04 -16.87
CA ASP A 167 -7.41 15.97 -16.30
C ASP A 167 -6.67 15.32 -15.14
N ARG A 168 -5.64 14.58 -15.46
CA ARG A 168 -4.81 13.88 -14.47
C ARG A 168 -4.02 14.85 -13.59
N SER A 169 -3.75 16.06 -14.05
CA SER A 169 -2.94 17.03 -13.30
C SER A 169 -3.65 17.58 -12.08
N LYS A 170 -4.99 17.66 -12.13
CA LYS A 170 -5.84 18.15 -11.03
C LYS A 170 -6.47 17.03 -10.21
N ALA A 171 -6.36 15.80 -10.64
CA ALA A 171 -7.00 14.65 -10.00
C ALA A 171 -6.67 14.58 -8.50
N TYR A 172 -5.42 14.81 -8.13
CA TYR A 172 -5.01 14.83 -6.72
C TYR A 172 -5.72 15.91 -5.90
N THR A 173 -5.86 17.12 -6.42
CA THR A 173 -6.57 18.21 -5.71
C THR A 173 -8.05 17.90 -5.54
N TYR A 174 -8.69 17.30 -6.54
CA TYR A 174 -10.09 16.91 -6.44
C TYR A 174 -10.29 15.72 -5.50
N ALA A 175 -9.40 14.74 -5.55
CA ALA A 175 -9.39 13.62 -4.65
C ALA A 175 -9.19 14.09 -3.19
N GLU A 176 -8.23 14.99 -2.93
CA GLU A 176 -7.97 15.54 -1.60
C GLU A 176 -9.27 16.06 -0.96
N ASN A 177 -10.00 16.92 -1.65
CA ASN A 177 -11.26 17.50 -1.12
C ASN A 177 -12.32 16.41 -0.83
N GLY A 178 -12.45 15.40 -1.70
CA GLY A 178 -13.38 14.30 -1.53
C GLY A 178 -13.01 13.42 -0.34
N ILE A 179 -11.76 13.06 -0.26
CA ILE A 179 -11.22 12.17 0.78
C ILE A 179 -11.24 12.85 2.15
N GLU A 180 -10.85 14.14 2.25
CA GLU A 180 -10.96 14.91 3.49
C GLU A 180 -12.38 14.89 4.05
N LYS A 181 -13.39 15.04 3.19
CA LYS A 181 -14.78 14.97 3.60
C LYS A 181 -15.15 13.58 4.12
N ILE A 182 -14.76 12.51 3.41
CA ILE A 182 -15.04 11.13 3.85
C ILE A 182 -14.40 10.86 5.22
N LEU A 183 -13.16 11.30 5.41
CA LEU A 183 -12.43 11.12 6.67
C LEU A 183 -13.04 11.94 7.82
N ALA A 184 -13.49 13.16 7.54
CA ALA A 184 -14.18 13.99 8.54
C ALA A 184 -15.51 13.36 8.99
N ASP A 185 -16.27 12.78 8.05
CA ASP A 185 -17.53 12.09 8.34
C ASP A 185 -17.30 10.73 9.02
N ASN A 186 -16.13 10.11 8.83
CA ASN A 186 -15.79 8.77 9.33
C ASN A 186 -14.46 8.77 10.10
N PRO A 187 -14.40 9.36 11.30
CA PRO A 187 -13.17 9.53 12.06
C PRO A 187 -12.59 8.23 12.63
N THR A 188 -13.21 7.10 12.39
CA THR A 188 -12.74 5.76 12.76
C THR A 188 -11.91 5.10 11.68
N ILE A 189 -11.79 5.71 10.50
CA ILE A 189 -10.90 5.22 9.45
C ILE A 189 -9.45 5.38 9.91
N GLU A 190 -8.76 4.25 9.94
CA GLU A 190 -7.35 4.16 10.34
C GLU A 190 -6.44 3.89 9.14
N VAL A 191 -7.01 3.47 7.98
CA VAL A 191 -6.27 3.18 6.76
C VAL A 191 -6.92 3.81 5.55
N VAL A 192 -6.07 4.40 4.71
CA VAL A 192 -6.47 4.97 3.43
C VAL A 192 -5.58 4.38 2.34
N ILE A 193 -6.18 3.82 1.31
CA ILE A 193 -5.49 3.20 0.17
C ILE A 193 -5.88 3.95 -1.09
N ASP A 194 -4.92 4.61 -1.72
CA ASP A 194 -5.06 5.08 -3.10
C ASP A 194 -4.59 3.97 -4.04
N LEU A 195 -5.53 3.32 -4.70
CA LEU A 195 -5.28 2.14 -5.51
C LEU A 195 -5.19 2.52 -6.99
N HIS A 196 -4.01 2.32 -7.57
CA HIS A 196 -3.67 2.70 -8.94
C HIS A 196 -3.23 1.53 -9.81
N ARG A 197 -3.25 1.76 -11.11
CA ARG A 197 -2.47 1.03 -12.10
C ARG A 197 -1.29 1.90 -12.53
N ASP A 198 -0.08 1.35 -12.53
CA ASP A 198 1.12 2.07 -12.96
C ASP A 198 1.15 2.28 -14.49
N GLY A 199 1.54 3.48 -14.93
CA GLY A 199 1.71 3.81 -16.33
C GLY A 199 3.06 3.31 -16.86
N VAL A 200 3.02 2.33 -17.76
CA VAL A 200 4.22 1.80 -18.45
C VAL A 200 4.04 1.86 -19.97
N ALA A 201 5.15 1.75 -20.71
CA ALA A 201 5.07 1.67 -22.15
C ALA A 201 4.26 0.44 -22.62
N ASP A 202 3.55 0.56 -23.73
CA ASP A 202 2.67 -0.49 -24.27
C ASP A 202 3.38 -1.84 -24.50
N THR A 203 4.70 -1.81 -24.67
CA THR A 203 5.54 -3.00 -24.83
C THR A 203 6.01 -3.61 -23.50
N THR A 204 5.67 -2.99 -22.36
CA THR A 204 6.12 -3.42 -21.04
C THR A 204 5.01 -4.17 -20.34
N HIS A 205 5.24 -5.43 -20.05
CA HIS A 205 4.33 -6.28 -19.31
C HIS A 205 4.97 -6.68 -17.98
N LEU A 206 4.44 -6.13 -16.88
CA LEU A 206 4.94 -6.39 -15.53
C LEU A 206 4.16 -7.54 -14.91
N LEU A 207 4.47 -8.73 -15.36
CA LEU A 207 3.81 -9.97 -14.97
C LEU A 207 4.73 -10.85 -14.12
N THR A 208 4.11 -11.70 -13.33
CA THR A 208 4.73 -12.84 -12.65
C THR A 208 3.80 -14.03 -12.75
N ASN A 209 4.37 -15.26 -12.70
CA ASN A 209 3.58 -16.47 -12.70
C ASN A 209 3.53 -17.07 -11.30
N ILE A 210 2.32 -17.23 -10.77
CA ILE A 210 2.09 -17.84 -9.45
C ILE A 210 1.10 -18.99 -9.64
N ASP A 211 1.53 -20.19 -9.30
CA ASP A 211 0.73 -21.41 -9.43
C ASP A 211 0.18 -21.64 -10.85
N GLY A 212 0.98 -21.31 -11.87
CA GLY A 212 0.60 -21.46 -13.28
C GLY A 212 -0.32 -20.36 -13.81
N LYS A 213 -0.58 -19.31 -13.05
CA LYS A 213 -1.39 -18.15 -13.47
C LYS A 213 -0.51 -16.92 -13.59
N ASP A 214 -0.62 -16.24 -14.71
CA ASP A 214 0.01 -14.94 -14.91
C ASP A 214 -0.76 -13.87 -14.14
N MET A 215 -0.04 -13.09 -13.36
CA MET A 215 -0.58 -12.06 -12.49
C MET A 215 0.19 -10.75 -12.70
N ALA A 216 -0.52 -9.64 -12.61
CA ALA A 216 0.09 -8.32 -12.55
C ALA A 216 0.92 -8.18 -11.28
N ARG A 217 2.14 -7.65 -11.41
CA ARG A 217 3.00 -7.37 -10.25
C ARG A 217 2.52 -6.13 -9.52
N VAL A 218 2.64 -6.15 -8.21
CA VAL A 218 2.24 -5.06 -7.31
C VAL A 218 3.47 -4.29 -6.83
N MET A 219 3.33 -2.98 -6.68
CA MET A 219 4.33 -2.10 -6.06
C MET A 219 3.69 -1.35 -4.89
N LEU A 220 4.40 -1.25 -3.80
CA LEU A 220 4.04 -0.40 -2.67
C LEU A 220 4.77 0.93 -2.84
N PHE A 221 4.03 2.00 -3.07
CA PHE A 221 4.59 3.33 -3.30
C PHE A 221 4.49 4.19 -2.04
N ASN A 222 5.61 4.82 -1.63
CA ASN A 222 5.66 5.72 -0.50
C ASN A 222 6.04 7.14 -0.94
N GLY A 223 5.17 8.07 -0.66
CA GLY A 223 5.52 9.48 -0.71
C GLY A 223 6.28 9.91 0.54
N LEU A 224 7.50 10.37 0.36
CA LEU A 224 8.37 10.71 1.49
C LEU A 224 8.17 12.14 2.00
N SER A 225 7.50 13.01 1.23
CA SER A 225 7.43 14.47 1.53
C SER A 225 8.81 15.08 1.81
N TYR A 226 9.82 14.58 1.07
CA TYR A 226 11.22 14.93 1.24
C TYR A 226 11.89 15.12 -0.12
N SER A 227 12.68 16.18 -0.27
CA SER A 227 13.49 16.43 -1.45
C SER A 227 14.98 16.44 -1.14
N LYS A 228 15.81 15.98 -2.09
CA LYS A 228 17.27 16.03 -1.95
C LYS A 228 17.82 17.43 -1.74
N VAL A 229 17.12 18.44 -2.27
CA VAL A 229 17.61 19.82 -2.27
C VAL A 229 17.22 20.56 -1.00
N ASN A 230 15.97 20.38 -0.54
CA ASN A 230 15.38 21.19 0.52
C ASN A 230 15.09 20.41 1.81
N GLY A 231 15.33 19.10 1.84
CA GLY A 231 14.92 18.27 2.98
C GLY A 231 13.40 18.06 3.04
N ASP A 232 12.85 18.04 4.24
CA ASP A 232 11.41 17.90 4.46
C ASP A 232 10.64 19.06 3.83
N ILE A 233 9.55 18.70 3.12
CA ILE A 233 8.69 19.65 2.41
C ILE A 233 7.57 20.08 3.35
N ALA A 234 7.69 21.25 3.96
CA ALA A 234 6.81 21.69 5.04
C ALA A 234 5.31 21.74 4.66
N TYR A 235 4.97 22.09 3.41
CA TYR A 235 3.59 22.13 2.95
C TYR A 235 3.02 20.74 2.58
N LEU A 236 3.87 19.71 2.55
CA LEU A 236 3.52 18.29 2.35
C LEU A 236 3.83 17.48 3.62
N ASN A 237 3.63 18.05 4.80
CA ASN A 237 3.93 17.34 6.04
C ASN A 237 3.19 16.00 6.11
N ASN A 238 3.96 14.91 6.28
CA ASN A 238 3.43 13.56 6.40
C ASN A 238 3.73 12.99 7.80
N PRO A 239 2.84 13.19 8.76
CA PRO A 239 3.05 12.72 10.13
C PRO A 239 3.07 11.18 10.24
N TYR A 240 2.58 10.47 9.21
CA TYR A 240 2.50 9.02 9.18
C TYR A 240 3.56 8.37 8.28
N ARG A 241 4.59 9.13 7.86
CA ARG A 241 5.66 8.62 6.99
C ARG A 241 6.30 7.35 7.53
N ASP A 242 6.54 7.30 8.83
CA ASP A 242 7.16 6.15 9.48
C ASP A 242 6.26 4.92 9.49
N ASP A 243 4.96 5.11 9.70
CA ASP A 243 3.96 4.04 9.64
C ASP A 243 3.85 3.50 8.22
N ASN A 244 3.86 4.41 7.22
CA ASN A 244 3.81 4.07 5.80
C ASN A 244 5.03 3.22 5.38
N LEU A 245 6.22 3.64 5.76
CA LEU A 245 7.45 2.92 5.46
C LEU A 245 7.53 1.58 6.19
N ALA A 246 7.11 1.54 7.45
CA ALA A 246 7.07 0.30 8.22
C ALA A 246 6.10 -0.72 7.59
N MET A 247 4.93 -0.26 7.18
CA MET A 247 3.95 -1.10 6.52
C MET A 247 4.45 -1.63 5.20
N SER A 248 4.99 -0.77 4.34
CA SER A 248 5.50 -1.20 3.04
C SER A 248 6.62 -2.22 3.19
N LEU A 249 7.55 -2.01 4.15
CA LEU A 249 8.62 -2.96 4.41
C LEU A 249 8.09 -4.30 4.92
N GLN A 250 7.18 -4.29 5.89
CA GLN A 250 6.59 -5.52 6.40
C GLN A 250 5.81 -6.28 5.31
N MET A 251 5.06 -5.56 4.47
CA MET A 251 4.37 -6.15 3.32
C MET A 251 5.33 -6.72 2.27
N GLN A 252 6.42 -6.02 1.97
CA GLN A 252 7.43 -6.49 1.02
C GLN A 252 8.02 -7.83 1.49
N LEU A 253 8.42 -7.91 2.75
CA LEU A 253 8.96 -9.13 3.34
C LEU A 253 7.96 -10.30 3.27
N LEU A 254 6.68 -9.99 3.49
CA LEU A 254 5.60 -10.96 3.37
C LEU A 254 5.40 -11.44 1.94
N GLY A 255 5.33 -10.49 1.01
CA GLY A 255 5.17 -10.80 -0.39
C GLY A 255 6.31 -11.68 -0.91
N GLU A 256 7.54 -11.42 -0.50
CA GLU A 256 8.69 -12.25 -0.87
C GLU A 256 8.64 -13.66 -0.27
N ALA A 257 8.19 -13.77 0.98
CA ALA A 257 8.10 -15.06 1.64
C ALA A 257 7.02 -15.97 1.01
N TYR A 258 5.85 -15.41 0.71
CA TYR A 258 4.69 -16.20 0.28
C TYR A 258 4.42 -16.18 -1.23
N TYR A 259 4.82 -15.11 -1.91
CA TYR A 259 4.57 -14.89 -3.34
C TYR A 259 5.82 -14.32 -4.02
N PRO A 260 6.92 -15.10 -4.08
CA PRO A 260 8.19 -14.63 -4.65
C PRO A 260 8.00 -14.05 -6.05
N GLY A 261 8.52 -12.85 -6.29
CA GLY A 261 8.41 -12.15 -7.56
C GLY A 261 7.07 -11.43 -7.81
N TYR A 262 6.10 -11.52 -6.91
CA TYR A 262 4.82 -10.82 -7.01
C TYR A 262 4.97 -9.32 -6.72
N LEU A 263 5.71 -8.96 -5.68
CA LEU A 263 5.99 -7.57 -5.40
C LEU A 263 7.20 -7.07 -6.21
N ARG A 264 7.12 -5.81 -6.60
CA ARG A 264 8.27 -5.01 -7.06
C ARG A 264 8.90 -4.34 -5.87
N ASN A 265 10.12 -3.82 -6.02
CA ASN A 265 10.71 -2.97 -4.99
C ASN A 265 9.80 -1.77 -4.69
N ILE A 266 9.78 -1.42 -3.42
CA ILE A 266 9.05 -0.28 -2.86
C ILE A 266 9.55 1.01 -3.51
#